data_a6330184f04208de37a69cf8e34f7c96
#
_entry.id   a6330184f04208de37a69cf8e34f7c96
#
_cell.length_a   1.000
_cell.length_b   1.000
_cell.length_c   1.000
_cell.angle_alpha   90.00
_cell.angle_beta   90.00
_cell.angle_gamma   90.00
#
_symmetry.space_group_name_H-M   'P 1'
#
loop_
_entity.id
_entity.type
_entity.pdbx_description
1 polymer ?
#
loop_
_entity_poly.entity_id
_entity_poly.type
_entity_poly.pdbx_seq_one_letter_code
_entity_poly.pdbx_strand_id
1 'polypeptide(L)'
;MNPFDMIKNLGNLNNVQNQLKEAQEKLADLQATGNAGGNMVQVTLNGKFELVDIKLDPICVDNRDIPMLQDLIRAAHHNAVEKIQEVIKQNASSMLGGMDLQGFSGMN
;
A
#
# COMPACT_ATOMS: atom_id res chain seq x y z
N MET A 1 16.63 -32.81 -5.23
CA MET A 1 16.60 -32.56 -3.79
C MET A 1 15.62 -33.51 -3.13
N ASN A 2 16.09 -34.22 -2.12
CA ASN A 2 15.31 -35.20 -1.39
C ASN A 2 14.22 -34.46 -0.59
N PRO A 3 12.96 -34.92 -0.58
CA PRO A 3 11.92 -34.29 0.26
C PRO A 3 12.32 -34.18 1.73
N PHE A 4 13.15 -35.09 2.21
CA PHE A 4 13.67 -35.05 3.56
C PHE A 4 14.59 -33.83 3.80
N ASP A 5 15.39 -33.48 2.80
CA ASP A 5 16.27 -32.33 2.89
C ASP A 5 15.45 -31.03 2.85
N MET A 6 14.36 -31.01 2.10
CA MET A 6 13.45 -29.87 2.13
C MET A 6 12.81 -29.69 3.50
N ILE A 7 12.45 -30.78 4.17
CA ILE A 7 11.88 -30.72 5.52
C ILE A 7 12.95 -30.26 6.53
N LYS A 8 14.19 -30.69 6.38
CA LYS A 8 15.30 -30.22 7.22
C LYS A 8 15.57 -28.74 7.03
N ASN A 9 15.46 -28.26 5.78
CA ASN A 9 15.62 -26.84 5.47
C ASN A 9 14.44 -26.02 5.99
N LEU A 10 13.31 -26.65 6.26
CA LEU A 10 12.17 -26.01 6.91
C LEU A 10 12.43 -25.69 8.39
N GLY A 11 13.58 -26.13 8.95
CA GLY A 11 14.03 -25.65 10.26
C GLY A 11 14.27 -24.15 10.28
N ASN A 12 14.42 -23.53 9.09
CA ASN A 12 14.50 -22.09 8.94
C ASN A 12 13.13 -21.45 8.70
N LEU A 13 12.04 -22.20 8.88
CA LEU A 13 10.70 -21.68 8.67
C LEU A 13 10.40 -20.48 9.55
N ASN A 14 10.91 -20.50 10.78
CA ASN A 14 10.76 -19.39 11.71
C ASN A 14 11.41 -18.12 11.16
N ASN A 15 12.57 -18.24 10.51
CA ASN A 15 13.24 -17.09 9.90
C ASN A 15 12.45 -16.55 8.71
N VAL A 16 11.88 -17.46 7.90
CA VAL A 16 11.05 -17.06 6.76
C VAL A 16 9.79 -16.35 7.25
N GLN A 17 9.14 -16.89 8.30
CA GLN A 17 7.98 -16.26 8.89
C GLN A 17 8.31 -14.90 9.48
N ASN A 18 9.45 -14.76 10.12
CA ASN A 18 9.91 -13.48 10.67
C ASN A 18 10.17 -12.47 9.55
N GLN A 19 10.77 -12.91 8.44
CA GLN A 19 11.02 -12.05 7.28
C GLN A 19 9.72 -11.58 6.66
N LEU A 20 8.72 -12.46 6.55
CA LEU A 20 7.41 -12.11 6.04
C LEU A 20 6.72 -11.10 6.96
N LYS A 21 6.83 -11.32 8.26
CA LYS A 21 6.25 -10.42 9.25
C LYS A 21 6.90 -9.03 9.17
N GLU A 22 8.23 -9.00 9.06
CA GLU A 22 8.95 -7.74 8.90
C GLU A 22 8.55 -7.02 7.62
N ALA A 23 8.39 -7.76 6.52
CA ALA A 23 7.95 -7.19 5.25
C ALA A 23 6.54 -6.60 5.38
N GLN A 24 5.64 -7.29 6.07
CA GLN A 24 4.29 -6.79 6.32
C GLN A 24 4.31 -5.54 7.20
N GLU A 25 5.16 -5.52 8.20
CA GLU A 25 5.32 -4.35 9.07
C GLU A 25 5.84 -3.15 8.29
N LYS A 26 6.80 -3.37 7.38
CA LYS A 26 7.29 -2.32 6.51
C LYS A 26 6.21 -1.78 5.58
N LEU A 27 5.37 -2.68 5.03
CA LEU A 27 4.24 -2.27 4.21
C LEU A 27 3.25 -1.44 5.03
N ALA A 28 3.00 -1.83 6.27
CA ALA A 28 2.09 -1.09 7.14
C ALA A 28 2.61 0.32 7.46
N ASP A 29 3.93 0.51 7.44
CA ASP A 29 4.54 1.83 7.67
C ASP A 29 4.45 2.74 6.45
N LEU A 30 4.26 2.19 5.26
CA LEU A 30 4.06 3.00 4.06
C LEU A 30 2.66 3.59 4.08
N GLN A 31 2.56 4.87 3.75
CA GLN A 31 1.27 5.56 3.72
C GLN A 31 1.18 6.47 2.50
N ALA A 32 -0.03 6.64 2.02
CA ALA A 32 -0.34 7.61 0.98
C ALA A 32 -1.72 8.17 1.21
N THR A 33 -1.88 9.44 0.91
CA THR A 33 -3.14 10.16 1.09
C THR A 33 -3.70 10.55 -0.27
N GLY A 34 -4.94 10.12 -0.52
CA GLY A 34 -5.72 10.55 -1.67
C GLY A 34 -6.73 11.60 -1.25
N ASN A 35 -7.16 12.40 -2.20
CA ASN A 35 -8.11 13.47 -1.94
C ASN A 35 -9.13 13.59 -3.04
N ALA A 36 -10.22 14.26 -2.72
CA ALA A 36 -11.28 14.60 -3.68
C ALA A 36 -11.93 15.91 -3.27
N GLY A 37 -12.54 16.57 -4.26
CA GLY A 37 -13.26 17.81 -4.01
C GLY A 37 -12.39 18.94 -3.49
N GLY A 38 -11.16 19.09 -4.01
CA GLY A 38 -10.27 20.15 -3.57
C GLY A 38 -9.84 19.99 -2.10
N ASN A 39 -9.56 18.75 -1.69
CA ASN A 39 -9.18 18.39 -0.33
C ASN A 39 -10.31 18.40 0.70
N MET A 40 -11.56 18.45 0.24
CA MET A 40 -12.70 18.32 1.16
C MET A 40 -12.74 16.94 1.81
N VAL A 41 -12.30 15.91 1.10
CA VAL A 41 -12.18 14.56 1.62
C VAL A 41 -10.76 14.08 1.37
N GLN A 42 -10.12 13.57 2.43
CA GLN A 42 -8.79 12.99 2.36
C GLN A 42 -8.86 11.59 2.97
N VAL A 43 -8.32 10.60 2.24
CA VAL A 43 -8.25 9.22 2.67
C VAL A 43 -6.80 8.80 2.71
N THR A 44 -6.36 8.25 3.83
CA THR A 44 -4.99 7.73 3.96
C THR A 44 -5.04 6.21 4.05
N LEU A 45 -4.30 5.56 3.18
CA LEU A 45 -4.13 4.11 3.16
C LEU A 45 -2.68 3.77 3.47
N ASN A 46 -2.47 2.59 4.06
CA ASN A 46 -1.12 2.04 4.21
C ASN A 46 -0.80 1.07 3.08
N GLY A 47 0.41 0.50 3.11
CA GLY A 47 0.85 -0.43 2.07
C GLY A 47 0.10 -1.76 2.08
N LYS A 48 -0.69 -2.03 3.08
CA LYS A 48 -1.58 -3.18 3.15
C LYS A 48 -2.99 -2.84 2.68
N PHE A 49 -3.18 -1.64 2.13
CA PHE A 49 -4.45 -1.11 1.65
C PHE A 49 -5.50 -0.96 2.75
N GLU A 50 -5.04 -0.83 3.99
CA GLU A 50 -5.93 -0.56 5.11
C GLU A 50 -6.20 0.93 5.20
N LEU A 51 -7.43 1.29 5.54
CA LEU A 51 -7.81 2.68 5.80
C LEU A 51 -7.25 3.08 7.16
N VAL A 52 -6.26 3.97 7.14
CA VAL A 52 -5.58 4.43 8.36
C VAL A 52 -6.25 5.67 8.91
N ASP A 53 -6.68 6.57 8.03
CA ASP A 53 -7.25 7.84 8.43
C ASP A 53 -8.19 8.35 7.34
N ILE A 54 -9.19 9.10 7.77
CA ILE A 54 -10.09 9.81 6.87
C ILE A 54 -10.36 11.18 7.45
N LYS A 55 -10.23 12.22 6.63
CA LYS A 55 -10.51 13.60 7.02
C LYS A 55 -11.61 14.15 6.14
N LEU A 56 -12.61 14.71 6.78
CA LEU A 56 -13.75 15.32 6.11
C LEU A 56 -13.81 16.79 6.50
N ASP A 57 -13.84 17.65 5.51
CA ASP A 57 -14.14 19.06 5.75
C ASP A 57 -15.63 19.18 6.09
N PRO A 58 -15.99 19.91 7.15
CA PRO A 58 -17.41 20.05 7.52
C PRO A 58 -18.29 20.57 6.38
N ILE A 59 -17.72 21.33 5.44
CA ILE A 59 -18.46 21.87 4.31
C ILE A 59 -19.07 20.75 3.45
N CYS A 60 -18.37 19.60 3.32
CA CYS A 60 -18.89 18.50 2.50
C CYS A 60 -19.83 17.58 3.27
N VAL A 61 -19.98 17.77 4.59
CA VAL A 61 -20.85 16.94 5.42
C VAL A 61 -22.21 17.63 5.51
N ASP A 62 -23.03 17.40 4.51
CA ASP A 62 -24.36 18.00 4.42
C ASP A 62 -25.40 16.88 4.30
N ASN A 63 -26.29 16.82 5.30
CA ASN A 63 -27.32 15.79 5.34
C ASN A 63 -28.34 15.92 4.20
N ARG A 64 -28.33 17.04 3.47
CA ARG A 64 -29.20 17.24 2.31
C ARG A 64 -28.61 16.63 1.04
N ASP A 65 -27.32 16.28 1.05
CA ASP A 65 -26.66 15.72 -0.13
C ASP A 65 -25.68 14.64 0.29
N ILE A 66 -26.20 13.57 0.87
CA ILE A 66 -25.40 12.41 1.27
C ILE A 66 -24.75 11.74 0.07
N PRO A 67 -25.43 11.58 -1.10
CA PRO A 67 -24.78 10.99 -2.27
C PRO A 67 -23.52 11.73 -2.71
N MET A 68 -23.48 13.05 -2.61
CA MET A 68 -22.27 13.81 -2.94
C MET A 68 -21.12 13.42 -2.04
N LEU A 69 -21.37 13.33 -0.73
CA LEU A 69 -20.33 12.93 0.24
C LEU A 69 -19.83 11.52 -0.06
N GLN A 70 -20.75 10.60 -0.37
CA GLN A 70 -20.38 9.22 -0.71
C GLN A 70 -19.49 9.19 -1.95
N ASP A 71 -19.80 9.97 -2.97
CA ASP A 71 -19.00 10.02 -4.18
C ASP A 71 -17.62 10.64 -3.92
N LEU A 72 -17.55 11.67 -3.08
CA LEU A 72 -16.28 12.28 -2.71
C LEU A 72 -15.39 11.28 -1.94
N ILE A 73 -15.96 10.52 -1.01
CA ILE A 73 -15.22 9.50 -0.28
C ILE A 73 -14.72 8.43 -1.24
N ARG A 74 -15.56 7.98 -2.15
CA ARG A 74 -15.17 6.97 -3.14
C ARG A 74 -14.04 7.46 -4.02
N ALA A 75 -14.14 8.71 -4.49
CA ALA A 75 -13.10 9.30 -5.33
C ALA A 75 -11.79 9.47 -4.58
N ALA A 76 -11.85 9.93 -3.33
CA ALA A 76 -10.65 10.07 -2.49
C ALA A 76 -10.00 8.72 -2.22
N HIS A 77 -10.79 7.69 -1.96
CA HIS A 77 -10.29 6.33 -1.76
C HIS A 77 -9.60 5.83 -3.02
N HIS A 78 -10.22 5.99 -4.18
CA HIS A 78 -9.63 5.57 -5.45
C HIS A 78 -8.29 6.26 -5.68
N ASN A 79 -8.23 7.56 -5.44
CA ASN A 79 -7.01 8.33 -5.56
C ASN A 79 -5.93 7.84 -4.58
N ALA A 80 -6.33 7.51 -3.34
CA ALA A 80 -5.41 6.95 -2.35
C ALA A 80 -4.87 5.60 -2.78
N VAL A 81 -5.71 4.74 -3.37
CA VAL A 81 -5.27 3.43 -3.89
C VAL A 81 -4.20 3.61 -4.95
N GLU A 82 -4.42 4.51 -5.90
CA GLU A 82 -3.43 4.78 -6.95
C GLU A 82 -2.10 5.25 -6.33
N LYS A 83 -2.18 6.16 -5.37
CA LYS A 83 -0.99 6.72 -4.75
C LYS A 83 -0.23 5.70 -3.90
N ILE A 84 -0.94 4.86 -3.14
CA ILE A 84 -0.25 3.85 -2.33
C ILE A 84 0.38 2.78 -3.21
N GLN A 85 -0.25 2.42 -4.32
CA GLN A 85 0.35 1.50 -5.29
C GLN A 85 1.68 2.05 -5.81
N GLU A 86 1.73 3.33 -6.09
CA GLU A 86 2.96 3.98 -6.56
C GLU A 86 4.03 3.99 -5.46
N VAL A 87 3.65 4.28 -4.23
CA VAL A 87 4.57 4.24 -3.09
C VAL A 87 5.16 2.85 -2.90
N ILE A 88 4.32 1.82 -2.97
CA ILE A 88 4.77 0.43 -2.85
C ILE A 88 5.74 0.09 -3.97
N LYS A 89 5.41 0.48 -5.20
CA LYS A 89 6.25 0.22 -6.36
C LYS A 89 7.62 0.88 -6.22
N GLN A 90 7.65 2.14 -5.81
CA GLN A 90 8.90 2.87 -5.62
C GLN A 90 9.73 2.25 -4.50
N ASN A 91 9.09 1.83 -3.42
CA ASN A 91 9.76 1.19 -2.29
C ASN A 91 10.32 -0.17 -2.69
N ALA A 92 9.56 -0.96 -3.45
CA ALA A 92 10.02 -2.24 -3.96
C ALA A 92 11.24 -2.06 -4.88
N SER A 93 11.22 -1.03 -5.73
CA SER A 93 12.36 -0.70 -6.59
C SER A 93 13.60 -0.35 -5.77
N SER A 94 13.42 0.38 -4.68
CA SER A 94 14.53 0.72 -3.78
C SER A 94 15.08 -0.51 -3.08
N MET A 95 14.21 -1.40 -2.64
CA MET A 95 14.62 -2.66 -2.00
C MET A 95 15.36 -3.57 -2.99
N LEU A 96 14.95 -3.53 -4.25
CA LEU A 96 15.56 -4.30 -5.32
C LEU A 96 16.66 -3.52 -6.03
N GLY A 97 17.06 -2.37 -5.50
CA GLY A 97 18.08 -1.50 -6.10
C GLY A 97 19.42 -2.17 -6.32
N GLY A 98 19.72 -3.23 -5.57
CA GLY A 98 20.89 -4.05 -5.79
C GLY A 98 20.75 -5.03 -6.94
N MET A 99 19.59 -5.19 -7.53
CA MET A 99 19.30 -6.17 -8.57
C MET A 99 19.19 -5.55 -9.96
N ASP A 100 19.58 -4.32 -10.11
CA ASP A 100 19.67 -3.63 -11.41
C ASP A 100 18.39 -3.78 -12.25
N LEU A 101 17.30 -3.24 -11.73
CA LEU A 101 16.04 -3.16 -12.47
C LEU A 101 16.16 -2.32 -13.74
N GLN A 102 17.14 -1.43 -13.79
CA GLN A 102 17.43 -0.64 -14.99
C GLN A 102 17.99 -1.51 -16.10
N GLY A 103 18.74 -2.55 -15.74
CA GLY A 103 19.19 -3.54 -16.71
C GLY A 103 18.00 -4.26 -17.34
N PHE A 104 16.96 -4.54 -16.55
CA PHE A 104 15.74 -5.12 -17.08
C PHE A 104 14.99 -4.17 -18.01
N SER A 105 14.96 -2.90 -17.68
CA SER A 105 14.36 -1.88 -18.54
C SER A 105 15.16 -1.68 -19.82
N GLY A 106 16.48 -1.79 -19.72
CA GLY A 106 17.38 -1.65 -20.86
C GLY A 106 17.35 -2.81 -21.82
N MET A 107 16.75 -3.93 -21.44
CA MET A 107 16.61 -5.10 -22.30
C MET A 107 15.36 -5.04 -23.19
N ASN A 108 14.55 -4.04 -23.05
CA ASN A 108 13.36 -3.82 -23.89
C ASN A 108 13.69 -3.02 -25.14
#